data_f39fa357e8528d4fd529dbc891c70503
#
_entry.id   f39fa357e8528d4fd529dbc891c70503
#
_cell.length_a   1.000
_cell.length_b   1.000
_cell.length_c   1.000
_cell.angle_alpha   90.00
_cell.angle_beta   90.00
_cell.angle_gamma   90.00
#
_symmetry.space_group_name_H-M   'P 1'
#
loop_
_entity.id
_entity.type
_entity.pdbx_description
1 polymer ?
#
loop_
_entity_poly.entity_id
_entity_poly.type
_entity_poly.pdbx_seq_one_letter_code
_entity_poly.pdbx_strand_id
1 'polypeptide(L)'
;MDTGDFVGLIGPNGAGKTTLFNAITGVVHASAGTIVFDGKSIKGMRPDKIALCGISRTFQNIRLFPKMKVYENVEIGINRIAQYNMLEAVLNTPRKRRLDRETHEHALRYLEQVGILQYKDSYAGELPYGIQRRLEIARAIATQPKILFLDEPAAGMNNDETRDLINFLRALHKQTGLAIILIEHHLEVVMELCRDITVLNLGAMLAHGTPEEIQNDSAVIKAYIGERRNKFHA
;
A
#
# COMPACT_ATOMS: atom_id res chain seq x y z
N MET A 1 5.73 15.65 1.91
CA MET A 1 4.54 14.86 2.26
C MET A 1 4.39 14.87 3.76
N ASP A 2 3.25 15.27 4.24
CA ASP A 2 2.93 15.39 5.66
C ASP A 2 1.99 14.27 6.13
N THR A 3 1.75 14.22 7.44
CA THR A 3 0.80 13.27 8.02
C THR A 3 -0.59 13.54 7.46
N GLY A 4 -1.27 12.51 6.96
CA GLY A 4 -2.60 12.62 6.39
C GLY A 4 -2.65 13.05 4.92
N ASP A 5 -1.52 13.09 4.22
CA ASP A 5 -1.52 13.34 2.77
C ASP A 5 -1.90 12.08 1.98
N PHE A 6 -2.62 12.30 0.87
CA PHE A 6 -2.84 11.26 -0.16
C PHE A 6 -2.16 11.73 -1.45
N VAL A 7 -1.02 11.12 -1.76
CA VAL A 7 -0.13 11.55 -2.85
C VAL A 7 -0.07 10.50 -3.95
N GLY A 8 -0.12 10.94 -5.21
CA GLY A 8 0.03 10.09 -6.39
C GLY A 8 1.45 10.09 -6.95
N LEU A 9 1.95 8.93 -7.34
CA LEU A 9 3.16 8.77 -8.14
C LEU A 9 2.81 8.11 -9.46
N ILE A 10 2.80 8.87 -10.52
CA ILE A 10 2.41 8.42 -11.86
C ILE A 10 3.55 8.55 -12.86
N GLY A 11 3.34 8.04 -14.06
CA GLY A 11 4.27 8.14 -15.17
C GLY A 11 4.13 6.95 -16.13
N PRO A 12 4.71 7.02 -17.32
CA PRO A 12 4.70 5.94 -18.30
C PRO A 12 5.30 4.63 -17.76
N ASN A 13 5.11 3.53 -18.49
CA ASN A 13 5.78 2.27 -18.19
C ASN A 13 7.30 2.44 -18.29
N GLY A 14 8.04 1.87 -17.36
CA GLY A 14 9.49 2.07 -17.29
C GLY A 14 9.96 3.44 -16.77
N ALA A 15 9.05 4.32 -16.32
CA ALA A 15 9.41 5.63 -15.76
C ALA A 15 10.19 5.56 -14.44
N GLY A 16 10.29 4.38 -13.79
CA GLY A 16 11.05 4.20 -12.55
C GLY A 16 10.21 4.22 -11.28
N LYS A 17 8.87 4.27 -11.36
CA LYS A 17 7.95 4.31 -10.21
C LYS A 17 8.19 3.18 -9.20
N THR A 18 8.13 1.95 -9.67
CA THR A 18 8.35 0.75 -8.84
C THR A 18 9.79 0.69 -8.31
N THR A 19 10.76 1.16 -9.09
CA THR A 19 12.16 1.26 -8.65
C THR A 19 12.30 2.24 -7.49
N LEU A 20 11.65 3.40 -7.56
CA LEU A 20 11.62 4.38 -6.47
C LEU A 20 10.97 3.78 -5.22
N PHE A 21 9.81 3.12 -5.34
CA PHE A 21 9.18 2.42 -4.21
C PHE A 21 10.08 1.35 -3.61
N ASN A 22 10.75 0.57 -4.45
CA ASN A 22 11.69 -0.46 -4.01
C ASN A 22 12.89 0.15 -3.27
N ALA A 23 13.38 1.31 -3.72
CA ALA A 23 14.47 2.01 -3.04
C ALA A 23 14.04 2.57 -1.68
N ILE A 24 12.85 3.19 -1.58
CA ILE A 24 12.31 3.72 -0.33
C ILE A 24 12.03 2.58 0.67
N THR A 25 11.51 1.46 0.20
CA THR A 25 11.15 0.31 1.05
C THR A 25 12.31 -0.68 1.30
N GLY A 26 13.53 -0.35 0.83
CA GLY A 26 14.74 -1.12 1.08
C GLY A 26 14.87 -2.42 0.30
N VAL A 27 13.99 -2.66 -0.68
CA VAL A 27 14.06 -3.84 -1.57
C VAL A 27 15.22 -3.71 -2.57
N VAL A 28 15.53 -2.47 -2.98
CA VAL A 28 16.66 -2.13 -3.86
C VAL A 28 17.51 -1.07 -3.17
N HIS A 29 18.82 -1.19 -3.29
CA HIS A 29 19.77 -0.21 -2.75
C HIS A 29 19.79 1.06 -3.61
N ALA A 30 19.57 2.23 -2.98
CA ALA A 30 19.78 3.52 -3.61
C ALA A 30 21.30 3.82 -3.67
N SER A 31 21.87 3.94 -4.86
CA SER A 31 23.29 4.19 -5.08
C SER A 31 23.71 5.59 -4.62
N ALA A 32 22.86 6.61 -4.80
CA ALA A 32 23.14 8.00 -4.45
C ALA A 32 21.91 8.66 -3.76
N GLY A 33 22.07 9.89 -3.32
CA GLY A 33 21.01 10.67 -2.67
C GLY A 33 20.74 10.27 -1.21
N THR A 34 19.69 10.81 -0.63
CA THR A 34 19.23 10.56 0.74
C THR A 34 17.75 10.20 0.74
N ILE A 35 17.35 9.33 1.67
CA ILE A 35 15.95 8.99 1.93
C ILE A 35 15.71 9.24 3.41
N VAL A 36 14.85 10.20 3.74
CA VAL A 36 14.56 10.60 5.12
C VAL A 36 13.08 10.31 5.39
N PHE A 37 12.80 9.63 6.49
CA PHE A 37 11.47 9.37 7.00
C PHE A 37 11.42 9.71 8.49
N ASP A 38 10.47 10.55 8.88
CA ASP A 38 10.29 11.00 10.27
C ASP A 38 11.61 11.52 10.89
N GLY A 39 12.35 12.36 10.12
CA GLY A 39 13.62 12.97 10.53
C GLY A 39 14.82 12.01 10.56
N LYS A 40 14.63 10.73 10.22
CA LYS A 40 15.70 9.71 10.23
C LYS A 40 16.04 9.24 8.81
N SER A 41 17.35 9.08 8.54
CA SER A 41 17.76 8.45 7.28
C SER A 41 17.41 6.96 7.31
N ILE A 42 16.67 6.52 6.29
CA ILE A 42 16.31 5.10 6.08
C ILE A 42 17.06 4.50 4.90
N LYS A 43 17.92 5.28 4.22
CA LYS A 43 18.73 4.81 3.08
C LYS A 43 19.59 3.61 3.49
N GLY A 44 19.51 2.53 2.71
CA GLY A 44 20.30 1.30 2.95
C GLY A 44 19.81 0.45 4.12
N MET A 45 18.72 0.83 4.78
CA MET A 45 18.10 -0.03 5.81
C MET A 45 17.44 -1.24 5.16
N ARG A 46 17.42 -2.36 5.88
CA ARG A 46 16.69 -3.56 5.47
C ARG A 46 15.18 -3.32 5.52
N PRO A 47 14.38 -4.00 4.64
CA PRO A 47 12.92 -3.83 4.60
C PRO A 47 12.22 -4.04 5.95
N ASP A 48 12.67 -5.03 6.75
CA ASP A 48 12.14 -5.30 8.08
C ASP A 48 12.32 -4.10 9.03
N LYS A 49 13.45 -3.41 8.95
CA LYS A 49 13.74 -2.22 9.76
C LYS A 49 12.94 -1.00 9.29
N ILE A 50 12.83 -0.79 7.98
CA ILE A 50 12.02 0.28 7.38
C ILE A 50 10.56 0.11 7.79
N ALA A 51 10.07 -1.11 7.70
CA ALA A 51 8.74 -1.43 8.12
C ALA A 51 8.52 -1.15 9.63
N LEU A 52 9.52 -1.37 10.53
CA LEU A 52 9.46 -0.99 11.96
C LEU A 52 9.48 0.54 12.17
N CYS A 53 9.96 1.32 11.22
CA CYS A 53 9.85 2.78 11.27
C CYS A 53 8.42 3.28 11.03
N GLY A 54 7.51 2.42 10.56
CA GLY A 54 6.12 2.78 10.28
C GLY A 54 5.79 2.90 8.80
N ILE A 55 6.56 2.28 7.92
CA ILE A 55 6.27 2.21 6.48
C ILE A 55 5.70 0.84 6.16
N SER A 56 4.46 0.79 5.66
CA SER A 56 3.85 -0.43 5.10
C SER A 56 3.64 -0.30 3.61
N ARG A 57 3.65 -1.44 2.91
CA ARG A 57 3.44 -1.50 1.47
C ARG A 57 2.58 -2.70 1.09
N THR A 58 1.66 -2.49 0.15
CA THR A 58 1.07 -3.57 -0.64
C THR A 58 1.92 -3.83 -1.88
N PHE A 59 1.69 -4.94 -2.55
CA PHE A 59 2.40 -5.29 -3.78
C PHE A 59 1.43 -5.34 -4.96
N GLN A 60 1.93 -5.12 -6.17
CA GLN A 60 1.14 -5.23 -7.39
C GLN A 60 0.42 -6.58 -7.46
N ASN A 61 1.13 -7.68 -7.25
CA ASN A 61 0.52 -9.00 -7.08
C ASN A 61 0.16 -9.22 -5.62
N ILE A 62 -1.08 -9.56 -5.35
CA ILE A 62 -1.59 -9.83 -4.01
C ILE A 62 -0.74 -10.92 -3.32
N ARG A 63 -0.21 -10.61 -2.14
CA ARG A 63 0.63 -11.51 -1.36
C ARG A 63 -0.07 -11.90 -0.06
N LEU A 64 -1.13 -12.67 -0.17
CA LEU A 64 -1.81 -13.28 0.97
C LEU A 64 -1.27 -14.69 1.24
N PHE A 65 -1.61 -15.20 2.42
CA PHE A 65 -1.44 -16.61 2.76
C PHE A 65 -2.72 -17.35 2.39
N PRO A 66 -2.81 -17.98 1.19
CA PRO A 66 -4.09 -18.43 0.64
C PRO A 66 -4.74 -19.57 1.43
N LYS A 67 -3.94 -20.38 2.14
CA LYS A 67 -4.40 -21.49 2.98
C LYS A 67 -4.70 -21.10 4.43
N MET A 68 -4.56 -19.82 4.76
CA MET A 68 -4.92 -19.27 6.06
C MET A 68 -6.26 -18.56 5.97
N LYS A 69 -6.97 -18.51 7.08
CA LYS A 69 -8.22 -17.75 7.20
C LYS A 69 -7.96 -16.26 7.06
N VAL A 70 -9.00 -15.54 6.75
CA VAL A 70 -8.98 -14.08 6.57
C VAL A 70 -8.48 -13.38 7.83
N TYR A 71 -9.02 -13.72 9.01
CA TYR A 71 -8.56 -13.12 10.25
C TYR A 71 -7.09 -13.46 10.56
N GLU A 72 -6.62 -14.68 10.27
CA GLU A 72 -5.25 -15.11 10.51
C GLU A 72 -4.24 -14.32 9.66
N ASN A 73 -4.62 -13.97 8.42
CA ASN A 73 -3.80 -13.08 7.58
C ASN A 73 -3.59 -11.71 8.21
N VAL A 74 -4.60 -11.16 8.89
CA VAL A 74 -4.50 -9.86 9.59
C VAL A 74 -3.69 -10.00 10.87
N GLU A 75 -3.88 -11.08 11.64
CA GLU A 75 -3.13 -11.36 12.88
C GLU A 75 -1.62 -11.37 12.64
N ILE A 76 -1.14 -11.84 11.47
CA ILE A 76 0.29 -11.78 11.11
C ILE A 76 0.78 -10.33 11.11
N GLY A 77 -0.02 -9.37 10.63
CA GLY A 77 0.33 -7.95 10.66
C GLY A 77 0.45 -7.40 12.07
N ILE A 78 -0.45 -7.81 12.96
CA ILE A 78 -0.48 -7.41 14.38
C ILE A 78 0.67 -8.04 15.15
N ASN A 79 0.92 -9.34 14.96
CA ASN A 79 1.94 -10.11 15.69
C ASN A 79 3.36 -9.61 15.45
N ARG A 80 3.60 -8.84 14.38
CA ARG A 80 4.86 -8.14 14.17
C ARG A 80 5.19 -7.16 15.30
N ILE A 81 4.17 -6.67 16.01
CA ILE A 81 4.29 -5.73 17.13
C ILE A 81 4.28 -6.49 18.46
N ALA A 82 3.68 -7.68 18.49
CA ALA A 82 3.57 -8.49 19.69
C ALA A 82 4.91 -9.12 20.08
N GLN A 83 5.40 -8.76 21.28
CA GLN A 83 6.63 -9.30 21.86
C GLN A 83 6.29 -10.38 22.90
N TYR A 84 6.39 -11.65 22.52
CA TYR A 84 6.47 -12.74 23.48
C TYR A 84 7.71 -13.61 23.21
N ASN A 85 8.29 -14.14 24.31
CA ASN A 85 9.45 -15.01 24.23
C ASN A 85 9.08 -16.41 23.72
N MET A 86 10.04 -17.12 23.07
CA MET A 86 9.82 -18.50 22.60
C MET A 86 9.27 -19.44 23.70
N LEU A 87 9.72 -19.27 24.95
CA LEU A 87 9.22 -20.03 26.09
C LEU A 87 7.75 -19.78 26.39
N GLU A 88 7.30 -18.53 26.31
CA GLU A 88 5.88 -18.16 26.47
C GLU A 88 5.01 -18.73 25.33
N ALA A 89 5.56 -18.80 24.12
CA ALA A 89 4.87 -19.39 22.97
C ALA A 89 4.62 -20.89 23.15
N VAL A 90 5.59 -21.62 23.70
CA VAL A 90 5.50 -23.09 23.92
C VAL A 90 4.63 -23.44 25.13
N LEU A 91 4.74 -22.69 26.24
CA LEU A 91 4.08 -23.03 27.52
C LEU A 91 2.61 -22.59 27.58
N ASN A 92 2.05 -21.98 26.55
CA ASN A 92 0.64 -21.53 26.48
C ASN A 92 0.18 -20.79 27.77
N THR A 93 1.00 -19.86 28.23
CA THR A 93 0.81 -19.13 29.49
C THR A 93 -0.49 -18.31 29.48
N PRO A 94 -1.05 -17.94 30.65
CA PRO A 94 -2.23 -17.06 30.75
C PRO A 94 -1.99 -15.72 30.01
N ARG A 95 -0.75 -15.19 30.03
CA ARG A 95 -0.36 -13.98 29.31
C ARG A 95 -0.46 -14.18 27.80
N LYS A 96 0.02 -15.32 27.28
CA LYS A 96 -0.09 -15.65 25.85
C LYS A 96 -1.56 -15.73 25.42
N ARG A 97 -2.41 -16.45 26.17
CA ARG A 97 -3.84 -16.58 25.85
C ARG A 97 -4.56 -15.23 25.82
N ARG A 98 -4.17 -14.31 26.70
CA ARG A 98 -4.69 -12.95 26.71
C ARG A 98 -4.26 -12.20 25.48
N LEU A 99 -2.96 -12.22 25.13
CA LEU A 99 -2.41 -11.57 23.93
C LEU A 99 -3.03 -12.13 22.64
N ASP A 100 -3.18 -13.46 22.54
CA ASP A 100 -3.83 -14.10 21.38
C ASP A 100 -5.28 -13.62 21.21
N ARG A 101 -6.03 -13.48 22.31
CA ARG A 101 -7.39 -12.95 22.28
C ARG A 101 -7.43 -11.49 21.87
N GLU A 102 -6.58 -10.65 22.45
CA GLU A 102 -6.46 -9.23 22.08
C GLU A 102 -6.08 -9.08 20.60
N THR A 103 -5.12 -9.89 20.10
CA THR A 103 -4.73 -9.94 18.69
C THR A 103 -5.92 -10.30 17.80
N HIS A 104 -6.68 -11.32 18.18
CA HIS A 104 -7.86 -11.74 17.43
C HIS A 104 -8.92 -10.64 17.38
N GLU A 105 -9.25 -10.03 18.51
CA GLU A 105 -10.21 -8.92 18.55
C GLU A 105 -9.76 -7.71 17.70
N HIS A 106 -8.45 -7.42 17.70
CA HIS A 106 -7.89 -6.38 16.85
C HIS A 106 -7.99 -6.75 15.38
N ALA A 107 -7.71 -8.01 15.01
CA ALA A 107 -7.85 -8.47 13.63
C ALA A 107 -9.30 -8.31 13.12
N LEU A 108 -10.28 -8.69 13.94
CA LEU A 108 -11.69 -8.50 13.58
C LEU A 108 -12.06 -7.03 13.37
N ARG A 109 -11.55 -6.11 14.21
CA ARG A 109 -11.74 -4.66 14.03
C ARG A 109 -11.17 -4.14 12.71
N TYR A 110 -9.96 -4.60 12.31
CA TYR A 110 -9.41 -4.23 11.02
C TYR A 110 -10.23 -4.78 9.84
N LEU A 111 -10.75 -6.01 9.96
CA LEU A 111 -11.65 -6.58 8.96
C LEU A 111 -12.96 -5.80 8.84
N GLU A 112 -13.52 -5.35 9.97
CA GLU A 112 -14.70 -4.47 9.98
C GLU A 112 -14.39 -3.12 9.33
N GLN A 113 -13.25 -2.52 9.66
CA GLN A 113 -12.80 -1.24 9.11
C GLN A 113 -12.66 -1.25 7.58
N VAL A 114 -12.23 -2.39 7.00
CA VAL A 114 -12.15 -2.55 5.55
C VAL A 114 -13.41 -3.17 4.92
N GLY A 115 -14.45 -3.45 5.73
CA GLY A 115 -15.76 -3.92 5.27
C GLY A 115 -15.79 -5.37 4.79
N ILE A 116 -14.97 -6.26 5.36
CA ILE A 116 -14.90 -7.68 4.98
C ILE A 116 -15.04 -8.64 6.17
N LEU A 117 -15.57 -8.17 7.31
CA LEU A 117 -15.71 -8.99 8.52
C LEU A 117 -16.51 -10.27 8.30
N GLN A 118 -17.52 -10.25 7.39
CA GLN A 118 -18.34 -11.41 7.04
C GLN A 118 -17.54 -12.58 6.46
N TYR A 119 -16.34 -12.33 5.93
CA TYR A 119 -15.45 -13.34 5.37
C TYR A 119 -14.40 -13.85 6.36
N LYS A 120 -14.43 -13.44 7.63
CA LYS A 120 -13.37 -13.69 8.61
C LYS A 120 -12.90 -15.15 8.67
N ASP A 121 -13.83 -16.11 8.59
CA ASP A 121 -13.57 -17.55 8.71
C ASP A 121 -13.30 -18.26 7.38
N SER A 122 -13.45 -17.56 6.24
CA SER A 122 -13.13 -18.06 4.90
C SER A 122 -11.62 -18.17 4.70
N TYR A 123 -11.18 -19.04 3.78
CA TYR A 123 -9.78 -19.06 3.36
C TYR A 123 -9.49 -17.89 2.41
N ALA A 124 -8.34 -17.24 2.62
CA ALA A 124 -7.98 -16.04 1.84
C ALA A 124 -7.89 -16.30 0.34
N GLY A 125 -7.48 -17.52 -0.07
CA GLY A 125 -7.39 -17.88 -1.48
C GLY A 125 -8.73 -18.10 -2.18
N GLU A 126 -9.84 -18.23 -1.45
CA GLU A 126 -11.19 -18.47 -1.99
C GLU A 126 -11.96 -17.16 -2.21
N LEU A 127 -11.43 -16.04 -1.76
CA LEU A 127 -12.11 -14.76 -1.86
C LEU A 127 -12.09 -14.20 -3.28
N PRO A 128 -13.13 -13.46 -3.68
CA PRO A 128 -13.08 -12.61 -4.88
C PRO A 128 -11.89 -11.65 -4.86
N TYR A 129 -11.36 -11.30 -6.02
CA TYR A 129 -10.14 -10.49 -6.15
C TYR A 129 -10.21 -9.16 -5.39
N GLY A 130 -11.31 -8.40 -5.52
CA GLY A 130 -11.49 -7.14 -4.80
C GLY A 130 -11.50 -7.30 -3.28
N ILE A 131 -12.03 -8.44 -2.76
CA ILE A 131 -12.01 -8.75 -1.33
C ILE A 131 -10.60 -9.15 -0.88
N GLN A 132 -9.85 -9.90 -1.71
CA GLN A 132 -8.43 -10.20 -1.44
C GLN A 132 -7.61 -8.91 -1.34
N ARG A 133 -7.86 -7.91 -2.21
CA ARG A 133 -7.18 -6.61 -2.14
C ARG A 133 -7.50 -5.86 -0.85
N ARG A 134 -8.77 -5.85 -0.41
CA ARG A 134 -9.15 -5.27 0.88
C ARG A 134 -8.48 -5.98 2.05
N LEU A 135 -8.35 -7.31 2.00
CA LEU A 135 -7.63 -8.09 3.02
C LEU A 135 -6.13 -7.76 3.06
N GLU A 136 -5.49 -7.60 1.90
CA GLU A 136 -4.09 -7.17 1.82
C GLU A 136 -3.88 -5.80 2.48
N ILE A 137 -4.79 -4.85 2.23
CA ILE A 137 -4.77 -3.53 2.86
C ILE A 137 -5.04 -3.65 4.37
N ALA A 138 -6.02 -4.48 4.80
CA ALA A 138 -6.27 -4.74 6.23
C ALA A 138 -5.01 -5.24 6.96
N ARG A 139 -4.29 -6.19 6.36
CA ARG A 139 -3.03 -6.70 6.91
C ARG A 139 -1.95 -5.63 6.96
N ALA A 140 -1.89 -4.75 5.95
CA ALA A 140 -0.92 -3.66 5.92
C ALA A 140 -1.20 -2.61 7.00
N ILE A 141 -2.46 -2.19 7.20
CA ILE A 141 -2.82 -1.21 8.24
C ILE A 141 -2.77 -1.81 9.65
N ALA A 142 -2.93 -3.13 9.79
CA ALA A 142 -2.78 -3.83 11.07
C ALA A 142 -1.36 -3.72 11.65
N THR A 143 -0.35 -3.40 10.83
CA THR A 143 1.00 -3.07 11.31
C THR A 143 1.09 -1.69 11.95
N GLN A 144 -0.01 -0.92 12.01
CA GLN A 144 -0.09 0.45 12.50
C GLN A 144 0.93 1.38 11.83
N PRO A 145 0.95 1.46 10.51
CA PRO A 145 1.94 2.27 9.82
C PRO A 145 1.65 3.77 9.96
N LYS A 146 2.68 4.59 9.83
CA LYS A 146 2.58 6.05 9.65
C LYS A 146 2.26 6.41 8.19
N ILE A 147 2.73 5.57 7.26
CA ILE A 147 2.52 5.73 5.83
C ILE A 147 2.28 4.38 5.15
N LEU A 148 1.30 4.35 4.25
CA LEU A 148 0.95 3.19 3.44
C LEU A 148 1.29 3.43 1.97
N PHE A 149 2.08 2.54 1.40
CA PHE A 149 2.41 2.51 -0.02
C PHE A 149 1.47 1.54 -0.73
N LEU A 150 0.67 2.03 -1.67
CA LEU A 150 -0.21 1.23 -2.51
C LEU A 150 0.37 1.15 -3.94
N ASP A 151 0.67 -0.07 -4.38
CA ASP A 151 1.29 -0.35 -5.66
C ASP A 151 0.25 -0.96 -6.60
N GLU A 152 -0.29 -0.15 -7.51
CA GLU A 152 -1.30 -0.48 -8.51
C GLU A 152 -2.51 -1.26 -7.92
N PRO A 153 -3.20 -0.70 -6.91
CA PRO A 153 -4.27 -1.43 -6.24
C PRO A 153 -5.49 -1.71 -7.14
N ALA A 154 -5.71 -0.94 -8.21
CA ALA A 154 -6.79 -1.14 -9.16
C ALA A 154 -6.42 -2.06 -10.35
N ALA A 155 -5.19 -2.60 -10.38
CA ALA A 155 -4.77 -3.45 -11.50
C ALA A 155 -5.67 -4.69 -11.65
N GLY A 156 -6.18 -4.90 -12.86
CA GLY A 156 -7.06 -6.03 -13.19
C GLY A 156 -8.52 -5.88 -12.75
N MET A 157 -8.92 -4.73 -12.23
CA MET A 157 -10.30 -4.41 -11.85
C MET A 157 -11.08 -3.83 -13.03
N ASN A 158 -12.38 -4.14 -13.09
CA ASN A 158 -13.32 -3.45 -13.97
C ASN A 158 -13.72 -2.07 -13.40
N ASN A 159 -14.50 -1.29 -14.15
CA ASN A 159 -14.87 0.08 -13.75
C ASN A 159 -15.65 0.13 -12.43
N ASP A 160 -16.55 -0.82 -12.19
CA ASP A 160 -17.36 -0.84 -10.96
C ASP A 160 -16.48 -1.20 -9.76
N GLU A 161 -15.62 -2.20 -9.90
CA GLU A 161 -14.64 -2.59 -8.87
C GLU A 161 -13.65 -1.45 -8.57
N THR A 162 -13.23 -0.71 -9.61
CA THR A 162 -12.34 0.46 -9.46
C THR A 162 -13.03 1.56 -8.66
N ARG A 163 -14.30 1.84 -8.96
CA ARG A 163 -15.10 2.83 -8.23
C ARG A 163 -15.31 2.43 -6.77
N ASP A 164 -15.58 1.16 -6.51
CA ASP A 164 -15.69 0.60 -5.15
C ASP A 164 -14.38 0.72 -4.39
N LEU A 165 -13.24 0.48 -5.06
CA LEU A 165 -11.92 0.68 -4.48
C LEU A 165 -11.65 2.16 -4.13
N ILE A 166 -11.99 3.10 -5.03
CA ILE A 166 -11.85 4.54 -4.79
C ILE A 166 -12.65 4.94 -3.54
N ASN A 167 -13.93 4.56 -3.48
CA ASN A 167 -14.79 4.86 -2.35
C ASN A 167 -14.25 4.27 -1.05
N PHE A 168 -13.78 3.04 -1.09
CA PHE A 168 -13.16 2.37 0.04
C PHE A 168 -11.89 3.09 0.52
N LEU A 169 -10.96 3.42 -0.38
CA LEU A 169 -9.70 4.10 -0.02
C LEU A 169 -9.96 5.50 0.53
N ARG A 170 -10.93 6.24 -0.04
CA ARG A 170 -11.35 7.56 0.46
C ARG A 170 -11.92 7.46 1.87
N ALA A 171 -12.77 6.48 2.13
CA ALA A 171 -13.36 6.25 3.45
C ALA A 171 -12.29 5.84 4.48
N LEU A 172 -11.39 4.92 4.12
CA LEU A 172 -10.28 4.48 4.95
C LEU A 172 -9.36 5.65 5.32
N HIS A 173 -8.95 6.44 4.33
CA HIS A 173 -8.11 7.62 4.55
C HIS A 173 -8.78 8.63 5.48
N LYS A 174 -10.07 8.96 5.24
CA LYS A 174 -10.84 9.88 6.10
C LYS A 174 -10.96 9.38 7.53
N GLN A 175 -11.14 8.07 7.71
CA GLN A 175 -11.32 7.45 9.04
C GLN A 175 -10.01 7.38 9.82
N THR A 176 -8.88 7.13 9.16
CA THR A 176 -7.59 6.85 9.81
C THR A 176 -6.66 8.05 9.86
N GLY A 177 -6.80 9.01 8.94
CA GLY A 177 -5.80 10.05 8.71
C GLY A 177 -4.43 9.52 8.27
N LEU A 178 -4.38 8.27 7.78
CA LEU A 178 -3.15 7.62 7.36
C LEU A 178 -2.59 8.28 6.11
N ALA A 179 -1.31 8.61 6.12
CA ALA A 179 -0.64 9.09 4.91
C ALA A 179 -0.54 7.96 3.88
N ILE A 180 -0.91 8.23 2.62
CA ILE A 180 -0.93 7.23 1.56
C ILE A 180 -0.13 7.73 0.35
N ILE A 181 0.76 6.89 -0.18
CA ILE A 181 1.37 7.08 -1.49
C ILE A 181 0.84 6.00 -2.43
N LEU A 182 0.29 6.44 -3.55
CA LEU A 182 -0.35 5.60 -4.54
C LEU A 182 0.45 5.59 -5.85
N ILE A 183 0.88 4.42 -6.31
CA ILE A 183 1.25 4.22 -7.72
C ILE A 183 0.03 3.68 -8.44
N GLU A 184 -0.33 4.31 -9.54
CA GLU A 184 -1.42 3.87 -10.41
C GLU A 184 -1.19 4.24 -11.87
N HIS A 185 -1.78 3.43 -12.77
CA HIS A 185 -1.89 3.71 -14.20
C HIS A 185 -3.27 4.24 -14.57
N HIS A 186 -4.27 3.96 -13.74
CA HIS A 186 -5.63 4.45 -13.89
C HIS A 186 -5.69 5.90 -13.38
N LEU A 187 -5.59 6.87 -14.31
CA LEU A 187 -5.57 8.29 -13.97
C LEU A 187 -6.80 8.71 -13.16
N GLU A 188 -7.97 8.12 -13.43
CA GLU A 188 -9.20 8.39 -12.68
C GLU A 188 -9.01 8.18 -11.17
N VAL A 189 -8.39 7.06 -10.77
CA VAL A 189 -8.12 6.74 -9.36
C VAL A 189 -7.24 7.80 -8.72
N VAL A 190 -6.18 8.22 -9.44
CA VAL A 190 -5.22 9.22 -8.94
C VAL A 190 -5.87 10.59 -8.81
N MET A 191 -6.60 11.02 -9.85
CA MET A 191 -7.27 12.33 -9.90
C MET A 191 -8.36 12.47 -8.82
N GLU A 192 -9.04 11.36 -8.46
CA GLU A 192 -10.09 11.37 -7.44
C GLU A 192 -9.59 11.28 -6.00
N LEU A 193 -8.44 10.66 -5.78
CA LEU A 193 -7.93 10.39 -4.43
C LEU A 193 -6.79 11.31 -4.00
N CYS A 194 -5.91 11.67 -4.93
CA CYS A 194 -4.67 12.37 -4.59
C CYS A 194 -4.85 13.89 -4.58
N ARG A 195 -4.25 14.55 -3.60
CA ARG A 195 -4.18 16.01 -3.54
C ARG A 195 -2.99 16.54 -4.30
N ASP A 196 -1.90 15.78 -4.30
CA ASP A 196 -0.64 16.07 -4.94
C ASP A 196 -0.20 14.90 -5.80
N ILE A 197 0.33 15.18 -6.98
CA ILE A 197 0.78 14.17 -7.93
C ILE A 197 2.20 14.48 -8.37
N THR A 198 3.07 13.49 -8.25
CA THR A 198 4.41 13.52 -8.84
C THR A 198 4.43 12.64 -10.08
N VAL A 199 4.89 13.20 -11.20
CA VAL A 199 5.03 12.50 -12.47
C VAL A 199 6.49 12.16 -12.71
N LEU A 200 6.77 10.87 -12.88
CA LEU A 200 8.09 10.39 -13.31
C LEU A 200 8.11 10.10 -14.81
N ASN A 201 9.23 10.38 -15.44
CA ASN A 201 9.54 9.95 -16.80
C ASN A 201 11.03 9.65 -16.93
N LEU A 202 11.39 8.49 -17.48
CA LEU A 202 12.79 8.04 -17.69
C LEU A 202 13.67 8.18 -16.43
N GLY A 203 13.12 7.90 -15.26
CA GLY A 203 13.85 7.95 -13.98
C GLY A 203 14.00 9.34 -13.36
N ALA A 204 13.45 10.38 -13.97
CA ALA A 204 13.47 11.75 -13.48
C ALA A 204 12.07 12.27 -13.17
N MET A 205 11.95 13.24 -12.26
CA MET A 205 10.70 13.96 -12.02
C MET A 205 10.43 14.88 -13.21
N LEU A 206 9.30 14.66 -13.86
CA LEU A 206 8.84 15.45 -15.03
C LEU A 206 7.99 16.64 -14.58
N ALA A 207 7.06 16.39 -13.65
CA ALA A 207 6.14 17.41 -13.14
C ALA A 207 5.73 17.05 -11.69
N HIS A 208 5.26 18.07 -10.97
CA HIS A 208 4.66 17.92 -9.65
C HIS A 208 3.61 19.01 -9.46
N GLY A 209 2.45 18.66 -8.94
CA GLY A 209 1.35 19.60 -8.73
C GLY A 209 0.03 18.92 -8.39
N THR A 210 -1.02 19.71 -8.35
CA THR A 210 -2.39 19.26 -8.16
C THR A 210 -2.88 18.42 -9.35
N PRO A 211 -3.94 17.62 -9.17
CA PRO A 211 -4.56 16.88 -10.28
C PRO A 211 -4.87 17.75 -11.49
N GLU A 212 -5.41 18.96 -11.29
CA GLU A 212 -5.77 19.88 -12.35
C GLU A 212 -4.54 20.40 -13.12
N GLU A 213 -3.46 20.76 -12.40
CA GLU A 213 -2.20 21.19 -13.01
C GLU A 213 -1.57 20.06 -13.84
N ILE A 214 -1.51 18.86 -13.30
CA ILE A 214 -0.93 17.69 -13.97
C ILE A 214 -1.71 17.29 -15.22
N GLN A 215 -3.06 17.36 -15.17
CA GLN A 215 -3.92 17.04 -16.30
C GLN A 215 -3.72 17.99 -17.48
N ASN A 216 -3.39 19.25 -17.21
CA ASN A 216 -3.19 20.30 -18.21
C ASN A 216 -1.71 20.49 -18.62
N ASP A 217 -0.77 19.79 -17.99
CA ASP A 217 0.65 19.90 -18.30
C ASP A 217 0.99 19.27 -19.66
N SER A 218 1.47 20.09 -20.56
CA SER A 218 1.80 19.67 -21.94
C SER A 218 2.96 18.66 -22.01
N ALA A 219 3.90 18.68 -21.07
CA ALA A 219 5.00 17.74 -20.99
C ALA A 219 4.50 16.36 -20.51
N VAL A 220 3.58 16.35 -19.53
CA VAL A 220 2.92 15.15 -19.05
C VAL A 220 2.09 14.52 -20.18
N ILE A 221 1.27 15.30 -20.86
CA ILE A 221 0.45 14.82 -21.99
C ILE A 221 1.33 14.19 -23.07
N LYS A 222 2.44 14.84 -23.44
CA LYS A 222 3.40 14.33 -24.45
C LYS A 222 4.04 13.01 -24.01
N ALA A 223 4.41 12.87 -22.74
CA ALA A 223 5.02 11.66 -22.20
C ALA A 223 4.07 10.44 -22.32
N TYR A 224 2.79 10.62 -22.06
CA TYR A 224 1.78 9.56 -22.18
C TYR A 224 1.35 9.26 -23.63
N ILE A 225 1.30 10.28 -24.52
CA ILE A 225 0.98 10.09 -25.95
C ILE A 225 2.13 9.40 -26.68
N GLY A 226 3.38 9.74 -26.35
CA GLY A 226 4.57 9.10 -26.90
C GLY A 226 4.60 7.58 -26.65
N GLU A 227 4.16 7.13 -25.50
CA GLU A 227 4.04 5.70 -25.16
C GLU A 227 2.99 4.97 -26.04
N ARG A 228 1.87 5.60 -26.34
CA ARG A 228 0.84 5.02 -27.23
C ARG A 228 1.36 4.80 -28.65
N ARG A 229 2.18 5.72 -29.19
CA ARG A 229 2.76 5.57 -30.53
C ARG A 229 3.76 4.40 -30.61
N ASN A 230 4.57 4.20 -29.59
CA ASN A 230 5.56 3.10 -29.56
C ASN A 230 4.92 1.71 -29.48
N LYS A 231 3.69 1.58 -28.96
CA LYS A 231 2.96 0.29 -28.92
C LYS A 231 2.34 -0.12 -30.26
N PHE A 232 2.26 0.79 -31.23
CA PHE A 232 1.76 0.50 -32.59
C PHE A 232 2.87 0.17 -33.60
N HIS A 233 4.15 0.25 -33.18
CA HIS A 233 5.32 -0.01 -34.04
C HIS A 233 6.23 -1.13 -33.51
N ALA A 234 5.80 -1.88 -32.51
CA ALA A 234 6.41 -3.10 -31.99
C ALA A 234 5.46 -4.29 -32.18
#